data_e2f4a07e382581f823d642bdef274f6f
#
_entry.id   e2f4a07e382581f823d642bdef274f6f
#
_cell.length_a   1.000
_cell.length_b   1.000
_cell.length_c   1.000
_cell.angle_alpha   90.00
_cell.angle_beta   90.00
_cell.angle_gamma   90.00
#
_symmetry.space_group_name_H-M   'P 1'
#
loop_
_entity.id
_entity.type
_entity.pdbx_description
1 polymer ?
#
loop_
_entity_poly.entity_id
_entity_poly.type
_entity_poly.pdbx_seq_one_letter_code
_entity_poly.pdbx_strand_id
1 'polypeptide(L)'
;MSGRRVGAYKEPGDDNVTETAEELGSSRPFVVEITVRGYETDTQGHLNQAVYLQYAEHARWSLLQAAGIRQSAMVERRIGPVTLETTIRYKRELRAGDETQVSCAFLWGEGKTFVIEQTVTTADGMVAAELSAVGGLLDLDHRKLLPDPRATFRELATEPTLLSLG
;
A
#
# COMPACT_ATOMS: atom_id res chain seq x y z
N MET A 1 -7.19 29.87 39.53
CA MET A 1 -7.09 28.58 38.81
C MET A 1 -7.69 28.76 37.45
N SER A 2 -6.81 28.97 36.45
CA SER A 2 -7.22 29.31 35.07
C SER A 2 -7.17 28.04 34.22
N GLY A 3 -8.34 27.54 33.83
CA GLY A 3 -8.45 26.41 32.91
C GLY A 3 -8.25 26.86 31.47
N ARG A 4 -7.15 26.44 30.85
CA ARG A 4 -6.94 26.62 29.41
C ARG A 4 -7.88 25.66 28.65
N ARG A 5 -8.77 26.20 27.84
CA ARG A 5 -9.54 25.45 26.85
C ARG A 5 -8.58 25.05 25.71
N VAL A 6 -8.52 23.76 25.45
CA VAL A 6 -7.88 23.21 24.26
C VAL A 6 -8.78 23.54 23.07
N GLY A 7 -8.26 24.24 22.09
CA GLY A 7 -8.98 24.64 20.88
C GLY A 7 -9.41 23.41 20.06
N ALA A 8 -10.66 23.44 19.61
CA ALA A 8 -11.21 22.45 18.72
C ALA A 8 -10.49 22.47 17.37
N TYR A 9 -10.02 21.29 16.92
CA TYR A 9 -9.49 21.08 15.59
C TYR A 9 -10.63 21.27 14.57
N LYS A 10 -10.46 22.24 13.67
CA LYS A 10 -11.41 22.53 12.60
C LYS A 10 -11.09 21.60 11.44
N GLU A 11 -12.01 20.71 11.09
CA GLU A 11 -11.91 19.87 9.91
C GLU A 11 -11.91 20.74 8.63
N PRO A 12 -11.04 20.47 7.64
CA PRO A 12 -11.14 21.11 6.34
C PRO A 12 -12.37 20.59 5.60
N GLY A 13 -13.08 21.55 5.00
CA GLY A 13 -14.38 21.35 4.38
C GLY A 13 -14.40 20.30 3.28
N ASP A 14 -15.54 19.67 3.24
CA ASP A 14 -16.08 18.71 2.29
C ASP A 14 -16.29 19.41 0.93
N ASP A 15 -15.26 19.43 0.08
CA ASP A 15 -15.39 19.78 -1.33
C ASP A 15 -15.41 18.48 -2.15
N ASN A 16 -16.60 18.00 -2.32
CA ASN A 16 -17.19 17.19 -3.38
C ASN A 16 -16.24 16.87 -4.55
N VAL A 17 -15.61 15.67 -4.51
CA VAL A 17 -15.20 14.95 -5.71
C VAL A 17 -15.82 13.55 -5.62
N THR A 18 -17.09 13.48 -5.96
CA THR A 18 -17.74 12.26 -6.41
C THR A 18 -17.27 11.98 -7.84
N GLU A 19 -16.05 11.52 -8.00
CA GLU A 19 -15.65 10.77 -9.17
C GLU A 19 -15.96 9.31 -8.87
N THR A 20 -17.02 8.84 -9.49
CA THR A 20 -17.59 7.51 -9.29
C THR A 20 -16.61 6.44 -9.75
N ALA A 21 -16.50 5.38 -8.96
CA ALA A 21 -15.72 4.17 -9.18
C ALA A 21 -16.10 3.36 -10.45
N GLU A 22 -16.78 3.97 -11.42
CA GLU A 22 -17.28 3.34 -12.64
C GLU A 22 -16.38 3.53 -13.88
N GLU A 23 -15.32 4.34 -13.83
CA GLU A 23 -14.42 4.57 -14.97
C GLU A 23 -13.06 3.87 -14.92
N LEU A 24 -12.74 3.15 -13.85
CA LEU A 24 -11.58 2.26 -13.83
C LEU A 24 -12.01 0.92 -14.41
N GLY A 25 -11.62 0.66 -15.66
CA GLY A 25 -11.89 -0.57 -16.40
C GLY A 25 -11.78 -1.80 -15.52
N SER A 26 -12.75 -2.70 -15.59
CA SER A 26 -13.08 -3.83 -14.72
C SER A 26 -11.99 -4.91 -14.64
N SER A 27 -10.79 -4.59 -14.19
CA SER A 27 -9.84 -5.57 -13.69
C SER A 27 -10.02 -5.69 -12.17
N ARG A 28 -10.28 -6.92 -11.70
CA ARG A 28 -10.33 -7.18 -10.26
C ARG A 28 -9.04 -6.68 -9.62
N PRO A 29 -9.10 -5.99 -8.47
CA PRO A 29 -7.89 -5.53 -7.78
C PRO A 29 -6.99 -6.73 -7.50
N PHE A 30 -5.68 -6.53 -7.60
CA PHE A 30 -4.72 -7.55 -7.19
C PHE A 30 -4.86 -7.82 -5.70
N VAL A 31 -4.94 -9.09 -5.32
CA VAL A 31 -5.19 -9.52 -3.94
C VAL A 31 -4.26 -10.67 -3.58
N VAL A 32 -3.77 -10.67 -2.35
CA VAL A 32 -3.02 -11.77 -1.74
C VAL A 32 -3.82 -12.30 -0.56
N GLU A 33 -3.92 -13.62 -0.44
CA GLU A 33 -4.55 -14.29 0.69
C GLU A 33 -3.51 -14.61 1.76
N ILE A 34 -3.82 -14.30 3.02
CA ILE A 34 -2.93 -14.52 4.17
C ILE A 34 -3.76 -15.03 5.34
N THR A 35 -3.33 -16.14 5.94
CA THR A 35 -3.87 -16.60 7.22
C THR A 35 -3.04 -16.05 8.37
N VAL A 36 -3.68 -15.41 9.35
CA VAL A 36 -3.02 -14.86 10.54
C VAL A 36 -2.43 -15.98 11.38
N ARG A 37 -1.15 -15.90 11.68
CA ARG A 37 -0.43 -16.92 12.45
C ARG A 37 -0.40 -16.58 13.94
N GLY A 38 -0.36 -17.58 14.81
CA GLY A 38 -0.39 -17.37 16.26
C GLY A 38 0.74 -16.50 16.78
N TYR A 39 1.94 -16.60 16.21
CA TYR A 39 3.09 -15.79 16.61
C TYR A 39 3.05 -14.33 16.12
N GLU A 40 2.07 -13.97 15.31
CA GLU A 40 1.85 -12.62 14.80
C GLU A 40 0.92 -11.80 15.67
N THR A 41 0.40 -12.41 16.75
CA THR A 41 -0.54 -11.74 17.66
C THR A 41 0.18 -11.06 18.83
N ASP A 42 -0.46 -10.02 19.35
CA ASP A 42 -0.03 -9.29 20.54
C ASP A 42 -0.56 -9.95 21.84
N THR A 43 -0.33 -9.29 22.98
CA THR A 43 -0.79 -9.77 24.31
C THR A 43 -2.30 -9.83 24.47
N GLN A 44 -3.06 -9.17 23.60
CA GLN A 44 -4.53 -9.21 23.60
C GLN A 44 -5.08 -10.31 22.67
N GLY A 45 -4.18 -11.05 21.98
CA GLY A 45 -4.56 -12.08 21.01
C GLY A 45 -5.02 -11.51 19.67
N HIS A 46 -4.74 -10.24 19.39
CA HIS A 46 -5.05 -9.60 18.12
C HIS A 46 -3.79 -9.52 17.25
N LEU A 47 -3.98 -9.47 15.93
CA LEU A 47 -2.87 -9.24 15.01
C LEU A 47 -2.10 -7.98 15.40
N ASN A 48 -0.80 -8.12 15.67
CA ASN A 48 0.05 -7.02 16.07
C ASN A 48 0.05 -5.92 15.01
N GLN A 49 -0.05 -4.66 15.44
CA GLN A 49 -0.11 -3.49 14.55
C GLN A 49 1.02 -3.44 13.52
N ALA A 50 2.23 -3.89 13.85
CA ALA A 50 3.36 -3.89 12.94
C ALA A 50 3.23 -4.96 11.84
N VAL A 51 2.51 -6.04 12.09
CA VAL A 51 2.33 -7.14 11.13
C VAL A 51 1.45 -6.72 9.96
N TYR A 52 0.50 -5.80 10.14
CA TYR A 52 -0.25 -5.22 9.03
C TYR A 52 0.67 -4.58 7.98
N LEU A 53 1.76 -3.93 8.40
CA LEU A 53 2.75 -3.37 7.47
C LEU A 53 3.53 -4.46 6.73
N GLN A 54 3.81 -5.60 7.39
CA GLN A 54 4.46 -6.75 6.75
C GLN A 54 3.54 -7.39 5.71
N TYR A 55 2.25 -7.52 6.00
CA TYR A 55 1.25 -8.02 5.05
C TYR A 55 1.13 -7.09 3.84
N ALA A 56 1.11 -5.78 4.09
CA ALA A 56 1.08 -4.77 3.04
C ALA A 56 2.34 -4.83 2.15
N GLU A 57 3.52 -4.99 2.74
CA GLU A 57 4.77 -5.14 2.00
C GLU A 57 4.79 -6.43 1.17
N HIS A 58 4.33 -7.54 1.74
CA HIS A 58 4.18 -8.81 1.02
C HIS A 58 3.26 -8.65 -0.20
N ALA A 59 2.11 -8.01 -0.06
CA ALA A 59 1.20 -7.77 -1.17
C ALA A 59 1.83 -6.88 -2.26
N ARG A 60 2.60 -5.85 -1.89
CA ARG A 60 3.34 -5.00 -2.85
C ARG A 60 4.32 -5.81 -3.68
N TRP A 61 5.16 -6.63 -3.02
CA TRP A 61 6.13 -7.47 -3.73
C TRP A 61 5.45 -8.54 -4.57
N SER A 62 4.35 -9.12 -4.11
CA SER A 62 3.58 -10.08 -4.88
C SER A 62 3.00 -9.46 -6.16
N LEU A 63 2.48 -8.23 -6.07
CA LEU A 63 2.01 -7.48 -7.24
C LEU A 63 3.14 -7.17 -8.22
N LEU A 64 4.30 -6.70 -7.73
CA LEU A 64 5.46 -6.44 -8.59
C LEU A 64 5.94 -7.71 -9.30
N GLN A 65 6.00 -8.84 -8.59
CA GLN A 65 6.35 -10.13 -9.18
C GLN A 65 5.32 -10.59 -10.21
N ALA A 66 4.03 -10.43 -9.94
CA ALA A 66 2.97 -10.73 -10.90
C ALA A 66 3.07 -9.86 -12.16
N ALA A 67 3.48 -8.58 -12.00
CA ALA A 67 3.77 -7.68 -13.12
C ALA A 67 5.09 -8.02 -13.85
N GLY A 68 5.81 -9.07 -13.44
CA GLY A 68 7.06 -9.51 -14.05
C GLY A 68 8.30 -8.77 -13.57
N ILE A 69 8.18 -7.92 -12.55
CA ILE A 69 9.30 -7.16 -12.00
C ILE A 69 10.02 -7.98 -10.94
N ARG A 70 11.24 -8.41 -11.24
CA ARG A 70 12.09 -9.17 -10.32
C ARG A 70 13.00 -8.26 -9.51
N GLN A 71 13.19 -8.60 -8.24
CA GLN A 71 14.14 -7.88 -7.37
C GLN A 71 15.56 -7.86 -7.96
N SER A 72 16.01 -8.97 -8.56
CA SER A 72 17.32 -9.05 -9.21
C SER A 72 17.49 -8.00 -10.29
N ALA A 73 16.48 -7.77 -11.13
CA ALA A 73 16.52 -6.76 -12.17
C ALA A 73 16.66 -5.33 -11.62
N MET A 74 16.03 -5.04 -10.46
CA MET A 74 16.20 -3.77 -9.77
C MET A 74 17.62 -3.63 -9.18
N VAL A 75 18.12 -4.70 -8.55
CA VAL A 75 19.50 -4.72 -7.99
C VAL A 75 20.54 -4.52 -9.08
N GLU A 76 20.42 -5.19 -10.22
CA GLU A 76 21.29 -5.04 -11.38
C GLU A 76 21.30 -3.60 -11.91
N ARG A 77 20.15 -2.93 -11.91
CA ARG A 77 20.01 -1.52 -12.29
C ARG A 77 20.41 -0.54 -11.20
N ARG A 78 20.84 -1.02 -10.04
CA ARG A 78 21.20 -0.20 -8.87
C ARG A 78 20.07 0.75 -8.44
N ILE A 79 18.82 0.27 -8.49
CA ILE A 79 17.63 0.98 -8.04
C ILE A 79 16.84 0.14 -7.04
N GLY A 80 16.05 0.80 -6.20
CA GLY A 80 15.20 0.12 -5.23
C GLY A 80 13.97 0.94 -4.84
N PRO A 81 12.82 0.31 -4.63
CA PRO A 81 11.66 0.99 -4.10
C PRO A 81 11.91 1.37 -2.65
N VAL A 82 11.50 2.59 -2.29
CA VAL A 82 11.54 3.09 -0.92
C VAL A 82 10.17 3.62 -0.52
N THR A 83 9.80 3.36 0.73
CA THR A 83 8.61 3.96 1.34
C THR A 83 9.04 5.22 2.07
N LEU A 84 8.38 6.34 1.79
CA LEU A 84 8.67 7.65 2.37
C LEU A 84 7.70 7.98 3.52
N GLU A 85 6.45 7.54 3.37
CA GLU A 85 5.40 7.75 4.35
C GLU A 85 4.41 6.59 4.29
N THR A 86 3.83 6.23 5.44
CA THR A 86 2.73 5.27 5.49
C THR A 86 1.70 5.74 6.51
N THR A 87 0.46 5.81 6.07
CA THR A 87 -0.70 6.00 6.93
C THR A 87 -1.47 4.70 7.00
N ILE A 88 -1.80 4.26 8.22
CA ILE A 88 -2.65 3.08 8.44
C ILE A 88 -3.82 3.45 9.33
N ARG A 89 -5.01 2.96 8.98
CA ARG A 89 -6.24 3.07 9.76
C ARG A 89 -6.75 1.69 10.11
N TYR A 90 -6.71 1.35 11.38
CA TYR A 90 -7.23 0.09 11.91
C TYR A 90 -8.72 0.22 12.15
N LYS A 91 -9.51 -0.66 11.53
CA LYS A 91 -10.97 -0.65 11.59
C LYS A 91 -11.51 -1.81 12.42
N ARG A 92 -10.85 -2.96 12.38
CA ARG A 92 -11.29 -4.20 13.01
C ARG A 92 -10.07 -5.03 13.40
N GLU A 93 -10.17 -5.69 14.54
CA GLU A 93 -9.19 -6.68 14.99
C GLU A 93 -9.19 -7.93 14.09
N LEU A 94 -8.03 -8.54 13.97
CA LEU A 94 -7.83 -9.87 13.38
C LEU A 94 -7.18 -10.76 14.44
N ARG A 95 -7.48 -12.06 14.40
CA ARG A 95 -7.01 -13.05 15.36
C ARG A 95 -6.30 -14.20 14.66
N ALA A 96 -5.52 -14.99 15.42
CA ALA A 96 -4.87 -16.17 14.90
C ALA A 96 -5.90 -17.13 14.27
N GLY A 97 -5.60 -17.58 13.05
CA GLY A 97 -6.47 -18.43 12.23
C GLY A 97 -7.41 -17.69 11.31
N ASP A 98 -7.56 -16.36 11.44
CA ASP A 98 -8.38 -15.58 10.51
C ASP A 98 -7.76 -15.60 9.11
N GLU A 99 -8.59 -15.89 8.11
CA GLU A 99 -8.24 -15.76 6.71
C GLU A 99 -8.49 -14.31 6.26
N THR A 100 -7.48 -13.70 5.64
CA THR A 100 -7.52 -12.31 5.20
C THR A 100 -7.13 -12.19 3.74
N GLN A 101 -7.58 -11.11 3.12
CA GLN A 101 -7.17 -10.69 1.79
C GLN A 101 -6.55 -9.30 1.87
N VAL A 102 -5.42 -9.12 1.22
CA VAL A 102 -4.72 -7.83 1.14
C VAL A 102 -4.70 -7.37 -0.31
N SER A 103 -5.44 -6.31 -0.60
CA SER A 103 -5.41 -5.68 -1.92
C SER A 103 -4.17 -4.80 -2.07
N CYS A 104 -3.76 -4.55 -3.32
CA CYS A 104 -2.68 -3.63 -3.62
C CYS A 104 -2.90 -2.95 -4.97
N ALA A 105 -2.84 -1.63 -4.98
CA ALA A 105 -2.94 -0.82 -6.19
C ALA A 105 -1.93 0.31 -6.18
N PHE A 106 -1.25 0.54 -7.31
CA PHE A 106 -0.36 1.68 -7.51
C PHE A 106 -1.13 2.82 -8.17
N LEU A 107 -1.01 4.01 -7.59
CA LEU A 107 -1.55 5.25 -8.11
C LEU A 107 -0.39 6.14 -8.54
N TRP A 108 -0.34 6.43 -9.83
CA TRP A 108 0.75 7.20 -10.43
C TRP A 108 0.38 8.67 -10.52
N GLY A 109 1.23 9.51 -9.94
CA GLY A 109 1.19 10.95 -10.11
C GLY A 109 2.24 11.44 -11.10
N GLU A 110 2.40 12.75 -11.17
CA GLU A 110 3.52 13.38 -11.85
C GLU A 110 4.71 13.51 -10.87
N GLY A 111 5.94 13.25 -11.34
CA GLY A 111 7.16 13.44 -10.57
C GLY A 111 7.75 12.18 -9.96
N LYS A 112 8.40 12.31 -8.80
CA LYS A 112 9.32 11.31 -8.24
C LYS A 112 8.67 10.28 -7.32
N THR A 113 7.39 10.46 -7.02
CA THR A 113 6.66 9.62 -6.06
C THR A 113 5.41 9.03 -6.66
N PHE A 114 4.95 7.96 -6.06
CA PHE A 114 3.68 7.31 -6.32
C PHE A 114 2.99 6.99 -5.00
N VAL A 115 1.70 6.70 -5.04
CA VAL A 115 0.94 6.24 -3.88
C VAL A 115 0.59 4.77 -4.06
N ILE A 116 0.58 4.02 -2.97
CA ILE A 116 0.13 2.63 -2.94
C ILE A 116 -1.05 2.56 -1.98
N GLU A 117 -2.21 2.20 -2.49
CA GLU A 117 -3.42 1.98 -1.71
C GLU A 117 -3.61 0.49 -1.46
N GLN A 118 -3.87 0.13 -0.22
CA GLN A 118 -4.02 -1.26 0.21
C GLN A 118 -5.14 -1.37 1.23
N THR A 119 -5.90 -2.47 1.15
CA THR A 119 -6.96 -2.77 2.10
C THR A 119 -6.78 -4.19 2.59
N VAL A 120 -6.82 -4.37 3.90
CA VAL A 120 -6.87 -5.69 4.54
C VAL A 120 -8.33 -5.99 4.84
N THR A 121 -8.85 -7.09 4.29
CA THR A 121 -10.22 -7.55 4.52
C THR A 121 -10.24 -8.94 5.14
N THR A 122 -11.27 -9.22 5.92
CA THR A 122 -11.58 -10.56 6.41
C THR A 122 -12.17 -11.42 5.30
N ALA A 123 -12.28 -12.73 5.50
CA ALA A 123 -12.85 -13.66 4.52
C ALA A 123 -14.31 -13.33 4.14
N ASP A 124 -15.07 -12.72 5.05
CA ASP A 124 -16.44 -12.24 4.82
C ASP A 124 -16.50 -10.85 4.18
N GLY A 125 -15.35 -10.28 3.76
CA GLY A 125 -15.26 -9.02 3.04
C GLY A 125 -15.30 -7.76 3.90
N MET A 126 -15.23 -7.88 5.23
CA MET A 126 -15.19 -6.72 6.13
C MET A 126 -13.80 -6.10 6.14
N VAL A 127 -13.73 -4.77 6.09
CA VAL A 127 -12.46 -4.04 6.15
C VAL A 127 -11.87 -4.10 7.56
N ALA A 128 -10.69 -4.68 7.70
CA ALA A 128 -9.91 -4.73 8.93
C ALA A 128 -8.92 -3.56 9.04
N ALA A 129 -8.27 -3.18 7.94
CA ALA A 129 -7.39 -2.00 7.89
C ALA A 129 -7.32 -1.41 6.49
N GLU A 130 -7.06 -0.11 6.43
CA GLU A 130 -6.76 0.64 5.22
C GLU A 130 -5.36 1.24 5.34
N LEU A 131 -4.56 1.11 4.29
CA LEU A 131 -3.20 1.63 4.25
C LEU A 131 -3.01 2.47 3.00
N SER A 132 -2.36 3.61 3.17
CA SER A 132 -1.89 4.46 2.08
C SER A 132 -0.40 4.72 2.29
N ALA A 133 0.42 4.45 1.29
CA ALA A 133 1.85 4.65 1.36
C ALA A 133 2.36 5.50 0.21
N VAL A 134 3.17 6.50 0.52
CA VAL A 134 3.92 7.27 -0.48
C VAL A 134 5.26 6.59 -0.69
N GLY A 135 5.56 6.23 -1.93
CA GLY A 135 6.79 5.59 -2.32
C GLY A 135 7.52 6.31 -3.44
N GLY A 136 8.73 5.87 -3.71
CA GLY A 136 9.55 6.31 -4.82
C GLY A 136 10.55 5.23 -5.22
N LEU A 137 11.25 5.42 -6.34
CA LEU A 137 12.40 4.62 -6.72
C LEU A 137 13.69 5.37 -6.39
N LEU A 138 14.54 4.77 -5.59
CA LEU A 138 15.82 5.31 -5.19
C LEU A 138 16.92 4.82 -6.14
N ASP A 139 17.69 5.73 -6.70
CA ASP A 139 19.01 5.45 -7.24
C ASP A 139 19.95 5.14 -6.07
N LEU A 140 20.46 3.90 -6.02
CA LEU A 140 21.28 3.41 -4.89
C LEU A 140 22.70 3.99 -4.89
N ASP A 141 23.20 4.42 -6.04
CA ASP A 141 24.53 5.00 -6.18
C ASP A 141 24.54 6.49 -5.81
N HIS A 142 23.59 7.26 -6.33
CA HIS A 142 23.49 8.70 -6.07
C HIS A 142 22.62 9.06 -4.85
N ARG A 143 21.91 8.09 -4.27
CA ARG A 143 21.01 8.26 -3.10
C ARG A 143 19.94 9.32 -3.32
N LYS A 144 19.37 9.37 -4.53
CA LYS A 144 18.32 10.30 -4.94
C LYS A 144 17.16 9.54 -5.58
N LEU A 145 15.96 10.06 -5.41
CA LEU A 145 14.80 9.51 -6.10
C LEU A 145 14.92 9.74 -7.61
N LEU A 146 14.56 8.70 -8.37
CA LEU A 146 14.44 8.81 -9.82
C LEU A 146 13.35 9.81 -10.18
N PRO A 147 13.54 10.59 -11.25
CA PRO A 147 12.59 11.65 -11.63
C PRO A 147 11.25 11.11 -12.13
N ASP A 148 11.23 9.92 -12.73
CA ASP A 148 10.05 9.28 -13.29
C ASP A 148 10.04 7.78 -12.94
N PRO A 149 9.50 7.41 -11.77
CA PRO A 149 9.35 6.01 -11.38
C PRO A 149 8.33 5.27 -12.26
N ARG A 150 7.31 5.97 -12.78
CA ARG A 150 6.29 5.38 -13.65
C ARG A 150 6.90 4.82 -14.93
N ALA A 151 7.74 5.59 -15.62
CA ALA A 151 8.43 5.13 -16.82
C ALA A 151 9.36 3.96 -16.51
N THR A 152 10.09 4.01 -15.39
CA THR A 152 11.00 2.94 -14.97
C THR A 152 10.25 1.64 -14.68
N PHE A 153 9.13 1.69 -13.97
CA PHE A 153 8.31 0.50 -13.71
C PHE A 153 7.71 -0.06 -15.00
N ARG A 154 7.27 0.80 -15.92
CA ARG A 154 6.75 0.38 -17.23
C ARG A 154 7.82 -0.39 -18.06
N GLU A 155 9.06 0.06 -18.05
CA GLU A 155 10.17 -0.63 -18.72
C GLU A 155 10.52 -1.99 -18.10
N LEU A 156 10.37 -2.12 -16.78
CA LEU A 156 10.69 -3.35 -16.06
C LEU A 156 9.58 -4.40 -16.14
N ALA A 157 8.32 -3.96 -16.26
CA ALA A 157 7.16 -4.83 -16.21
C ALA A 157 6.95 -5.58 -17.52
N THR A 158 6.68 -6.89 -17.43
CA THR A 158 6.16 -7.69 -18.56
C THR A 158 4.63 -7.58 -18.65
N GLU A 159 3.95 -7.31 -17.53
CA GLU A 159 2.51 -7.12 -17.41
C GLU A 159 2.19 -5.74 -16.80
N PRO A 160 2.48 -4.63 -17.51
CA PRO A 160 2.37 -3.27 -16.94
C PRO A 160 0.94 -2.89 -16.56
N THR A 161 -0.07 -3.50 -17.16
CA THR A 161 -1.49 -3.26 -16.84
C THR A 161 -1.84 -3.59 -15.40
N LEU A 162 -1.17 -4.59 -14.79
CA LEU A 162 -1.35 -4.92 -13.37
C LEU A 162 -0.95 -3.76 -12.44
N LEU A 163 -0.08 -2.89 -12.91
CA LEU A 163 0.37 -1.70 -12.19
C LEU A 163 -0.34 -0.43 -12.66
N SER A 164 -1.44 -0.54 -13.42
CA SER A 164 -2.12 0.61 -14.03
C SER A 164 -1.20 1.45 -14.93
N LEU A 165 -0.30 0.78 -15.67
CA LEU A 165 0.70 1.38 -16.56
C LEU A 165 0.39 1.10 -18.05
N GLY A 166 -0.86 0.85 -18.35
CA GLY A 166 -1.34 0.62 -19.72
C GLY A 166 -1.18 1.84 -20.64
#